data_4b254cdaa94541bd5345cff672949607
#
_entry.id   4b254cdaa94541bd5345cff672949607
#
_cell.length_a   1.000
_cell.length_b   1.000
_cell.length_c   1.000
_cell.angle_alpha   90.00
_cell.angle_beta   90.00
_cell.angle_gamma   90.00
#
_symmetry.space_group_name_H-M   'P 1'
#
loop_
_entity.id
_entity.type
_entity.pdbx_description
1 polymer ?
#
loop_
_entity_poly.entity_id
_entity_poly.type
_entity_poly.pdbx_seq_one_letter_code
_entity_poly.pdbx_strand_id
1 'polypeptide(L)'
;MTAAIRQYLVITGNYWTFTLTDGALRMLVVLHFHQLGYSPLEIALLFVFYEFFGVVTNLLGGYLGARMGLNRTMNLGLLLQIVALAMLAVPAAALTVPWVMAAQALSGIAKDLNKMSAKSGIKLLVSDAEQGKLYRWVALLTGSKNTLKGVGFFLGGVLLMAIGFQGAVIAMASVLVLIWLASLVLLQQELGKSKAKPKFTDILSKSRPINLLSGARLFLFGARDVWFVVALPVYLHTVFGWDFWQVGGFMASWVIGYGIVQTLAPRITGDQAGRLPAVFWAALLAVVPAAIALGLITGVSPQVAVVGGLLLFGVLFAINSSLHSYLIVSYARGDGVSLDVGFYYMSNAAGRLLGTVLSGWVYQVYGLEACLWLSAALIALAALIATGLPERRPVSA
;
A
#
# COMPACT_ATOMS: atom_id res chain seq x y z
N MET A 1 -7.51 28.86 8.80
CA MET A 1 -7.49 27.45 8.34
C MET A 1 -8.87 26.88 8.59
N THR A 2 -9.53 26.31 7.57
CA THR A 2 -10.87 25.73 7.72
C THR A 2 -10.82 24.46 8.58
N ALA A 3 -11.94 24.12 9.25
CA ALA A 3 -12.03 22.90 10.05
C ALA A 3 -11.67 21.63 9.25
N ALA A 4 -12.09 21.56 7.97
CA ALA A 4 -11.76 20.45 7.07
C ALA A 4 -10.25 20.32 6.82
N ILE A 5 -9.54 21.44 6.58
CA ILE A 5 -8.08 21.42 6.40
C ILE A 5 -7.37 20.97 7.67
N ARG A 6 -7.83 21.44 8.84
CA ARG A 6 -7.25 21.00 10.12
C ARG A 6 -7.41 19.48 10.32
N GLN A 7 -8.60 18.94 10.07
CA GLN A 7 -8.85 17.49 10.17
C GLN A 7 -8.00 16.70 9.16
N TYR A 8 -7.89 17.19 7.91
CA TYR A 8 -7.04 16.56 6.89
C TYR A 8 -5.57 16.50 7.33
N LEU A 9 -5.03 17.60 7.89
CA LEU A 9 -3.63 17.63 8.35
C LEU A 9 -3.38 16.67 9.51
N VAL A 10 -4.33 16.58 10.48
CA VAL A 10 -4.19 15.63 11.59
C VAL A 10 -4.27 14.18 11.10
N ILE A 11 -5.25 13.84 10.25
CA ILE A 11 -5.39 12.52 9.65
C ILE A 11 -4.12 12.15 8.87
N THR A 12 -3.62 13.08 8.06
CA THR A 12 -2.41 12.87 7.25
C THR A 12 -1.17 12.71 8.13
N GLY A 13 -1.00 13.53 9.14
CA GLY A 13 0.11 13.45 10.10
C GLY A 13 0.13 12.11 10.86
N ASN A 14 -1.03 11.68 11.37
CA ASN A 14 -1.19 10.36 12.00
C ASN A 14 -0.77 9.23 11.04
N TYR A 15 -1.24 9.30 9.81
CA TYR A 15 -0.97 8.28 8.80
C TYR A 15 0.50 8.29 8.36
N TRP A 16 1.14 9.44 8.29
CA TRP A 16 2.56 9.59 7.97
C TRP A 16 3.44 9.00 9.08
N THR A 17 3.18 9.36 10.34
CA THR A 17 3.95 8.84 11.48
C THR A 17 3.78 7.32 11.59
N PHE A 18 2.55 6.83 11.45
CA PHE A 18 2.29 5.40 11.40
C PHE A 18 3.10 4.72 10.29
N THR A 19 3.07 5.27 9.07
CA THR A 19 3.74 4.66 7.90
C THR A 19 5.25 4.66 8.04
N LEU A 20 5.81 5.73 8.61
CA LEU A 20 7.24 5.82 8.86
C LEU A 20 7.70 4.74 9.85
N THR A 21 6.98 4.60 10.97
CA THR A 21 7.27 3.57 11.99
C THR A 21 7.00 2.15 11.49
N ASP A 22 5.96 1.92 10.67
CA ASP A 22 5.69 0.62 10.02
C ASP A 22 6.82 0.22 9.06
N GLY A 23 7.33 1.17 8.26
CA GLY A 23 8.48 0.95 7.40
C GLY A 23 9.75 0.66 8.19
N ALA A 24 10.03 1.46 9.22
CA ALA A 24 11.19 1.28 10.09
C ALA A 24 11.15 -0.06 10.83
N LEU A 25 10.00 -0.43 11.38
CA LEU A 25 9.81 -1.72 12.05
C LEU A 25 10.09 -2.90 11.11
N ARG A 26 9.61 -2.83 9.88
CA ARG A 26 9.83 -3.91 8.89
C ARG A 26 11.33 -4.11 8.64
N MET A 27 12.09 -3.04 8.42
CA MET A 27 13.53 -3.14 8.20
C MET A 27 14.28 -3.56 9.47
N LEU A 28 13.88 -3.03 10.61
CA LEU A 28 14.43 -3.37 11.91
C LEU A 28 14.34 -4.89 12.19
N VAL A 29 13.15 -5.49 11.96
CA VAL A 29 12.94 -6.94 12.13
C VAL A 29 13.79 -7.73 11.14
N VAL A 30 13.81 -7.34 9.86
CA VAL A 30 14.60 -8.02 8.82
C VAL A 30 16.08 -8.04 9.19
N LEU A 31 16.65 -6.90 9.51
CA LEU A 31 18.08 -6.79 9.82
C LEU A 31 18.46 -7.48 11.13
N HIS A 32 17.65 -7.33 12.18
CA HIS A 32 17.91 -7.94 13.48
C HIS A 32 17.90 -9.47 13.40
N PHE A 33 16.90 -10.07 12.79
CA PHE A 33 16.80 -11.52 12.64
C PHE A 33 17.85 -12.07 11.67
N HIS A 34 18.24 -11.29 10.65
CA HIS A 34 19.38 -11.65 9.82
C HIS A 34 20.70 -11.69 10.63
N GLN A 35 20.94 -10.70 11.50
CA GLN A 35 22.10 -10.71 12.41
C GLN A 35 22.11 -11.89 13.39
N LEU A 36 20.92 -12.41 13.74
CA LEU A 36 20.76 -13.62 14.56
C LEU A 36 20.97 -14.92 13.78
N GLY A 37 21.26 -14.85 12.47
CA GLY A 37 21.56 -16.01 11.61
C GLY A 37 20.33 -16.65 10.95
N TYR A 38 19.15 -16.02 11.01
CA TYR A 38 17.97 -16.50 10.29
C TYR A 38 18.15 -16.40 8.78
N SER A 39 17.75 -17.45 8.07
CA SER A 39 17.74 -17.46 6.60
C SER A 39 16.72 -16.47 6.03
N PRO A 40 16.89 -16.00 4.77
CA PRO A 40 15.94 -15.10 4.13
C PRO A 40 14.51 -15.64 4.11
N LEU A 41 14.32 -16.96 3.96
CA LEU A 41 13.00 -17.60 3.97
C LEU A 41 12.35 -17.52 5.37
N GLU A 42 13.10 -17.82 6.43
CA GLU A 42 12.59 -17.72 7.80
C GLU A 42 12.19 -16.28 8.14
N ILE A 43 12.99 -15.30 7.71
CA ILE A 43 12.65 -13.89 7.87
C ILE A 43 11.37 -13.52 7.10
N ALA A 44 11.22 -14.01 5.87
CA ALA A 44 10.00 -13.79 5.09
C ALA A 44 8.76 -14.38 5.77
N LEU A 45 8.89 -15.55 6.39
CA LEU A 45 7.80 -16.20 7.15
C LEU A 45 7.33 -15.38 8.36
N LEU A 46 8.20 -14.57 8.99
CA LEU A 46 7.80 -13.67 10.07
C LEU A 46 6.70 -12.68 9.65
N PHE A 47 6.61 -12.38 8.36
CA PHE A 47 5.64 -11.41 7.80
C PHE A 47 4.40 -12.07 7.16
N VAL A 48 4.29 -13.40 7.13
CA VAL A 48 3.16 -14.09 6.47
C VAL A 48 1.82 -13.62 7.05
N PHE A 49 1.70 -13.58 8.37
CA PHE A 49 0.47 -13.12 9.01
C PHE A 49 0.20 -11.64 8.84
N TYR A 50 1.25 -10.81 8.72
CA TYR A 50 1.11 -9.38 8.41
C TYR A 50 0.39 -9.17 7.06
N GLU A 51 0.72 -9.94 6.03
CA GLU A 51 0.07 -9.83 4.72
C GLU A 51 -1.28 -10.55 4.68
N PHE A 52 -1.40 -11.73 5.31
CA PHE A 52 -2.65 -12.50 5.37
C PHE A 52 -3.79 -11.71 6.04
N PHE A 53 -3.53 -11.15 7.22
CA PHE A 53 -4.51 -10.31 7.89
C PHE A 53 -4.84 -9.04 7.12
N GLY A 54 -3.98 -8.61 6.20
CA GLY A 54 -4.25 -7.49 5.32
C GLY A 54 -5.51 -7.68 4.46
N VAL A 55 -5.80 -8.90 4.00
CA VAL A 55 -7.03 -9.19 3.24
C VAL A 55 -8.26 -9.04 4.13
N VAL A 56 -8.24 -9.73 5.28
CA VAL A 56 -9.37 -9.75 6.22
C VAL A 56 -9.63 -8.38 6.83
N THR A 57 -8.56 -7.70 7.27
CA THR A 57 -8.67 -6.42 7.98
C THR A 57 -9.14 -5.30 7.08
N ASN A 58 -8.78 -5.28 5.80
CA ASN A 58 -9.31 -4.26 4.89
C ASN A 58 -10.84 -4.36 4.77
N LEU A 59 -11.37 -5.57 4.71
CA LEU A 59 -12.80 -5.79 4.62
C LEU A 59 -13.51 -5.45 5.94
N LEU A 60 -13.04 -6.02 7.05
CA LEU A 60 -13.62 -5.79 8.38
C LEU A 60 -13.40 -4.36 8.87
N GLY A 61 -12.26 -3.75 8.55
CA GLY A 61 -11.94 -2.37 8.89
C GLY A 61 -12.88 -1.38 8.22
N GLY A 62 -13.32 -1.67 6.98
CA GLY A 62 -14.38 -0.90 6.30
C GLY A 62 -15.70 -0.91 7.09
N TYR A 63 -16.09 -2.07 7.57
CA TYR A 63 -17.28 -2.22 8.41
C TYR A 63 -17.14 -1.51 9.77
N LEU A 64 -16.00 -1.67 10.43
CA LEU A 64 -15.71 -1.00 11.69
C LEU A 64 -15.73 0.53 11.53
N GLY A 65 -15.13 1.05 10.46
CA GLY A 65 -15.13 2.48 10.15
C GLY A 65 -16.52 3.06 9.94
N ALA A 66 -17.39 2.33 9.24
CA ALA A 66 -18.78 2.74 9.05
C ALA A 66 -19.61 2.68 10.35
N ARG A 67 -19.32 1.72 11.24
CA ARG A 67 -20.07 1.50 12.47
C ARG A 67 -19.61 2.38 13.64
N MET A 68 -18.30 2.54 13.80
CA MET A 68 -17.68 3.22 14.95
C MET A 68 -17.23 4.65 14.63
N GLY A 69 -17.10 4.99 13.34
CA GLY A 69 -16.48 6.21 12.85
C GLY A 69 -15.01 6.01 12.47
N LEU A 70 -14.56 6.77 11.47
CA LEU A 70 -13.21 6.61 10.88
C LEU A 70 -12.11 7.01 11.86
N ASN A 71 -12.30 8.08 12.61
CA ASN A 71 -11.29 8.57 13.53
C ASN A 71 -11.11 7.65 14.75
N ARG A 72 -12.18 7.02 15.24
CA ARG A 72 -12.09 5.97 16.25
C ARG A 72 -11.35 4.75 15.73
N THR A 73 -11.64 4.35 14.49
CA THR A 73 -10.96 3.22 13.83
C THR A 73 -9.47 3.51 13.60
N MET A 74 -9.10 4.76 13.25
CA MET A 74 -7.71 5.20 13.16
C MET A 74 -7.00 5.12 14.50
N ASN A 75 -7.62 5.66 15.56
CA ASN A 75 -7.06 5.61 16.91
C ASN A 75 -6.89 4.19 17.44
N LEU A 76 -7.82 3.28 17.11
CA LEU A 76 -7.67 1.85 17.39
C LEU A 76 -6.46 1.27 16.65
N GLY A 77 -6.28 1.61 15.37
CA GLY A 77 -5.10 1.17 14.61
C GLY A 77 -3.79 1.70 15.19
N LEU A 78 -3.72 2.96 15.63
CA LEU A 78 -2.54 3.51 16.31
C LEU A 78 -2.24 2.74 17.62
N LEU A 79 -3.28 2.49 18.43
CA LEU A 79 -3.15 1.72 19.67
C LEU A 79 -2.63 0.30 19.41
N LEU A 80 -3.17 -0.40 18.41
CA LEU A 80 -2.72 -1.75 18.04
C LEU A 80 -1.26 -1.76 17.59
N GLN A 81 -0.79 -0.72 16.90
CA GLN A 81 0.62 -0.60 16.53
C GLN A 81 1.51 -0.38 17.74
N ILE A 82 1.07 0.45 18.70
CA ILE A 82 1.78 0.66 19.97
C ILE A 82 1.91 -0.68 20.72
N VAL A 83 0.83 -1.47 20.80
CA VAL A 83 0.85 -2.79 21.43
C VAL A 83 1.79 -3.75 20.69
N ALA A 84 1.75 -3.77 19.34
CA ALA A 84 2.65 -4.59 18.53
C ALA A 84 4.13 -4.26 18.79
N LEU A 85 4.46 -2.97 18.89
CA LEU A 85 5.82 -2.52 19.25
C LEU A 85 6.16 -2.91 20.70
N ALA A 86 5.26 -2.73 21.64
CA ALA A 86 5.47 -3.14 23.04
C ALA A 86 5.73 -4.67 23.15
N MET A 87 5.03 -5.49 22.37
CA MET A 87 5.31 -6.93 22.28
C MET A 87 6.74 -7.23 21.82
N LEU A 88 7.33 -6.40 20.97
CA LEU A 88 8.69 -6.58 20.47
C LEU A 88 9.76 -5.95 21.40
N ALA A 89 9.36 -5.14 22.36
CA ALA A 89 10.27 -4.52 23.33
C ALA A 89 10.72 -5.49 24.44
N VAL A 90 10.27 -6.74 24.43
CA VAL A 90 10.65 -7.77 25.42
C VAL A 90 12.13 -8.18 25.28
N PRO A 91 12.74 -8.79 26.32
CA PRO A 91 14.10 -9.30 26.22
C PRO A 91 14.28 -10.28 25.07
N ALA A 92 15.49 -10.34 24.48
CA ALA A 92 15.80 -11.17 23.31
C ALA A 92 15.41 -12.64 23.49
N ALA A 93 15.55 -13.20 24.71
CA ALA A 93 15.15 -14.58 25.01
C ALA A 93 13.64 -14.85 24.84
N ALA A 94 12.80 -13.84 24.90
CA ALA A 94 11.35 -13.94 24.71
C ALA A 94 10.92 -13.69 23.25
N LEU A 95 11.81 -13.22 22.36
CA LEU A 95 11.55 -12.96 20.94
C LEU A 95 11.51 -14.26 20.13
N THR A 96 10.64 -15.18 20.50
CA THR A 96 10.41 -16.42 19.72
C THR A 96 9.74 -16.12 18.39
N VAL A 97 9.93 -16.99 17.40
CA VAL A 97 9.30 -16.84 16.06
C VAL A 97 7.79 -16.65 16.15
N PRO A 98 7.01 -17.48 16.89
CA PRO A 98 5.57 -17.27 17.03
C PRO A 98 5.21 -15.92 17.66
N TRP A 99 5.99 -15.45 18.64
CA TRP A 99 5.76 -14.16 19.29
C TRP A 99 5.94 -12.99 18.32
N VAL A 100 7.02 -13.01 17.53
CA VAL A 100 7.30 -12.00 16.50
C VAL A 100 6.24 -12.05 15.41
N MET A 101 5.81 -13.24 14.97
CA MET A 101 4.73 -13.40 13.99
C MET A 101 3.40 -12.82 14.51
N ALA A 102 3.07 -13.02 15.80
CA ALA A 102 1.89 -12.43 16.42
C ALA A 102 1.96 -10.89 16.45
N ALA A 103 3.11 -10.33 16.84
CA ALA A 103 3.33 -8.88 16.82
C ALA A 103 3.22 -8.32 15.39
N GLN A 104 3.78 -8.98 14.39
CA GLN A 104 3.67 -8.59 12.98
C GLN A 104 2.24 -8.71 12.46
N ALA A 105 1.47 -9.73 12.87
CA ALA A 105 0.05 -9.84 12.57
C ALA A 105 -0.73 -8.62 13.07
N LEU A 106 -0.49 -8.24 14.32
CA LEU A 106 -1.14 -7.08 14.94
C LEU A 106 -0.76 -5.77 14.24
N SER A 107 0.51 -5.62 13.88
CA SER A 107 1.01 -4.47 13.08
C SER A 107 0.35 -4.42 11.69
N GLY A 108 0.14 -5.57 11.04
CA GLY A 108 -0.58 -5.66 9.76
C GLY A 108 -2.03 -5.20 9.87
N ILE A 109 -2.73 -5.63 10.92
CA ILE A 109 -4.10 -5.18 11.25
C ILE A 109 -4.12 -3.66 11.48
N ALA A 110 -3.22 -3.16 12.31
CA ALA A 110 -3.06 -1.74 12.62
C ALA A 110 -2.86 -0.88 11.35
N LYS A 111 -1.98 -1.32 10.45
CA LYS A 111 -1.70 -0.69 9.16
C LYS A 111 -2.96 -0.51 8.32
N ASP A 112 -3.75 -1.56 8.20
CA ASP A 112 -4.90 -1.54 7.29
C ASP A 112 -6.06 -0.73 7.86
N LEU A 113 -6.27 -0.71 9.19
CA LEU A 113 -7.22 0.18 9.85
C LEU A 113 -6.85 1.66 9.64
N ASN A 114 -5.58 2.03 9.83
CA ASN A 114 -5.10 3.39 9.59
C ASN A 114 -5.24 3.81 8.12
N LYS A 115 -4.84 2.95 7.19
CA LYS A 115 -4.93 3.21 5.74
C LYS A 115 -6.36 3.45 5.30
N MET A 116 -7.27 2.58 5.70
CA MET A 116 -8.67 2.67 5.34
C MET A 116 -9.32 3.93 5.92
N SER A 117 -9.08 4.21 7.21
CA SER A 117 -9.61 5.40 7.89
C SER A 117 -9.11 6.69 7.25
N ALA A 118 -7.80 6.81 6.97
CA ALA A 118 -7.21 7.99 6.34
C ALA A 118 -7.82 8.25 4.97
N LYS A 119 -7.92 7.23 4.13
CA LYS A 119 -8.43 7.39 2.74
C LYS A 119 -9.93 7.66 2.69
N SER A 120 -10.71 6.99 3.53
CA SER A 120 -12.15 7.25 3.62
C SER A 120 -12.45 8.63 4.19
N GLY A 121 -11.65 9.08 5.17
CA GLY A 121 -11.81 10.40 5.79
C GLY A 121 -11.67 11.56 4.81
N ILE A 122 -10.79 11.47 3.82
CA ILE A 122 -10.60 12.52 2.81
C ILE A 122 -11.90 12.77 2.02
N LYS A 123 -12.64 11.72 1.65
CA LYS A 123 -13.93 11.85 0.92
C LYS A 123 -14.91 12.74 1.65
N LEU A 124 -14.92 12.65 2.97
CA LEU A 124 -15.87 13.39 3.82
C LEU A 124 -15.44 14.84 4.10
N LEU A 125 -14.20 15.17 3.79
CA LEU A 125 -13.64 16.51 4.02
C LEU A 125 -13.65 17.39 2.76
N VAL A 126 -13.95 16.80 1.58
CA VAL A 126 -13.96 17.50 0.29
C VAL A 126 -15.36 17.39 -0.32
N SER A 127 -15.88 18.49 -0.81
CA SER A 127 -17.17 18.54 -1.51
C SER A 127 -17.13 17.69 -2.80
N ASP A 128 -18.25 17.08 -3.16
CA ASP A 128 -18.36 16.33 -4.41
C ASP A 128 -18.19 17.21 -5.66
N ALA A 129 -18.39 18.53 -5.55
CA ALA A 129 -18.11 19.50 -6.60
C ALA A 129 -16.60 19.75 -6.81
N GLU A 130 -15.75 19.49 -5.80
CA GLU A 130 -14.31 19.78 -5.81
C GLU A 130 -13.46 18.56 -6.20
N GLN A 131 -13.77 17.88 -7.30
CA GLN A 131 -13.10 16.61 -7.67
C GLN A 131 -11.59 16.75 -7.89
N GLY A 132 -11.13 17.85 -8.47
CA GLY A 132 -9.69 18.13 -8.62
C GLY A 132 -8.97 18.23 -7.27
N LYS A 133 -9.58 18.87 -6.28
CA LYS A 133 -9.05 18.93 -4.90
C LYS A 133 -9.05 17.56 -4.24
N LEU A 134 -10.12 16.77 -4.43
CA LEU A 134 -10.19 15.39 -3.94
C LEU A 134 -9.05 14.56 -4.51
N TYR A 135 -8.81 14.64 -5.82
CA TYR A 135 -7.73 13.90 -6.46
C TYR A 135 -6.35 14.30 -5.93
N ARG A 136 -6.09 15.61 -5.82
CA ARG A 136 -4.81 16.12 -5.28
C ARG A 136 -4.57 15.65 -3.84
N TRP A 137 -5.58 15.68 -2.98
CA TRP A 137 -5.45 15.23 -1.58
C TRP A 137 -5.24 13.73 -1.48
N VAL A 138 -5.95 12.91 -2.26
CA VAL A 138 -5.77 11.45 -2.32
C VAL A 138 -4.39 11.09 -2.86
N ALA A 139 -3.92 11.79 -3.91
CA ALA A 139 -2.62 11.57 -4.50
C ALA A 139 -1.48 11.93 -3.52
N LEU A 140 -1.60 13.08 -2.85
CA LEU A 140 -0.65 13.51 -1.83
C LEU A 140 -0.58 12.50 -0.69
N LEU A 141 -1.72 12.08 -0.13
CA LEU A 141 -1.77 11.10 0.96
C LEU A 141 -1.16 9.75 0.52
N THR A 142 -1.48 9.29 -0.68
CA THR A 142 -1.05 7.96 -1.14
C THR A 142 0.42 7.97 -1.56
N GLY A 143 0.88 9.00 -2.24
CA GLY A 143 2.25 9.13 -2.70
C GLY A 143 3.22 9.39 -1.56
N SER A 144 2.91 10.37 -0.69
CA SER A 144 3.73 10.66 0.49
C SER A 144 3.85 9.45 1.42
N LYS A 145 2.76 8.67 1.60
CA LYS A 145 2.81 7.42 2.35
C LYS A 145 3.83 6.43 1.78
N ASN A 146 3.88 6.26 0.45
CA ASN A 146 4.82 5.32 -0.17
C ASN A 146 6.27 5.84 -0.07
N THR A 147 6.49 7.13 -0.27
CA THR A 147 7.80 7.78 -0.04
C THR A 147 8.27 7.57 1.40
N LEU A 148 7.42 7.89 2.38
CA LEU A 148 7.74 7.73 3.80
C LEU A 148 7.98 6.27 4.21
N LYS A 149 7.32 5.31 3.56
CA LYS A 149 7.61 3.90 3.80
C LYS A 149 9.03 3.53 3.38
N GLY A 150 9.49 4.03 2.22
CA GLY A 150 10.87 3.86 1.79
C GLY A 150 11.88 4.54 2.73
N VAL A 151 11.60 5.78 3.15
CA VAL A 151 12.40 6.48 4.17
C VAL A 151 12.43 5.71 5.48
N GLY A 152 11.29 5.12 5.89
CA GLY A 152 11.19 4.27 7.08
C GLY A 152 12.15 3.07 7.03
N PHE A 153 12.36 2.47 5.86
CA PHE A 153 13.33 1.37 5.73
C PHE A 153 14.75 1.82 6.12
N PHE A 154 15.21 2.98 5.65
CA PHE A 154 16.52 3.51 6.05
C PHE A 154 16.54 3.87 7.54
N LEU A 155 15.46 4.48 8.05
CA LEU A 155 15.34 4.85 9.46
C LEU A 155 15.45 3.61 10.37
N GLY A 156 14.84 2.47 9.99
CA GLY A 156 14.94 1.22 10.73
C GLY A 156 16.38 0.72 10.86
N GLY A 157 17.16 0.81 9.77
CA GLY A 157 18.58 0.46 9.79
C GLY A 157 19.41 1.41 10.69
N VAL A 158 19.18 2.72 10.59
CA VAL A 158 19.87 3.72 11.42
C VAL A 158 19.55 3.53 12.89
N LEU A 159 18.27 3.33 13.24
CA LEU A 159 17.86 3.09 14.63
C LEU A 159 18.49 1.81 15.20
N LEU A 160 18.54 0.72 14.41
CA LEU A 160 19.18 -0.51 14.84
C LEU A 160 20.66 -0.29 15.20
N MET A 161 21.40 0.45 14.38
CA MET A 161 22.81 0.74 14.59
C MET A 161 23.05 1.70 15.78
N ALA A 162 22.18 2.70 15.95
CA ALA A 162 22.37 3.76 16.92
C ALA A 162 21.96 3.35 18.36
N ILE A 163 20.85 2.64 18.51
CA ILE A 163 20.23 2.35 19.82
C ILE A 163 19.79 0.89 19.97
N GLY A 164 20.14 0.04 19.02
CA GLY A 164 19.81 -1.39 19.05
C GLY A 164 18.33 -1.67 18.81
N PHE A 165 17.96 -2.96 18.77
CA PHE A 165 16.61 -3.40 18.45
C PHE A 165 15.58 -2.91 19.48
N GLN A 166 15.80 -3.15 20.76
CA GLN A 166 14.87 -2.76 21.82
C GLN A 166 14.73 -1.24 21.95
N GLY A 167 15.86 -0.50 21.89
CA GLY A 167 15.85 0.97 21.92
C GLY A 167 15.04 1.55 20.75
N ALA A 168 15.21 1.01 19.54
CA ALA A 168 14.49 1.43 18.35
C ALA A 168 12.97 1.21 18.48
N VAL A 169 12.57 0.03 18.97
CA VAL A 169 11.15 -0.31 19.16
C VAL A 169 10.50 0.59 20.22
N ILE A 170 11.18 0.83 21.35
CA ILE A 170 10.69 1.72 22.42
C ILE A 170 10.57 3.16 21.91
N ALA A 171 11.57 3.66 21.18
CA ALA A 171 11.54 5.00 20.60
C ALA A 171 10.35 5.19 19.66
N MET A 172 10.13 4.22 18.74
CA MET A 172 8.99 4.25 17.82
C MET A 172 7.64 4.18 18.58
N ALA A 173 7.52 3.32 19.59
CA ALA A 173 6.33 3.22 20.42
C ALA A 173 6.05 4.55 21.15
N SER A 174 7.07 5.18 21.72
CA SER A 174 6.94 6.47 22.42
C SER A 174 6.43 7.58 21.51
N VAL A 175 6.98 7.69 20.29
CA VAL A 175 6.50 8.64 19.28
C VAL A 175 5.04 8.37 18.92
N LEU A 176 4.65 7.11 18.72
CA LEU A 176 3.26 6.77 18.41
C LEU A 176 2.30 7.02 19.58
N VAL A 177 2.73 6.85 20.82
CA VAL A 177 1.92 7.21 22.00
C VAL A 177 1.61 8.73 22.00
N LEU A 178 2.61 9.58 21.76
CA LEU A 178 2.41 11.03 21.68
C LEU A 178 1.44 11.40 20.56
N ILE A 179 1.59 10.81 19.38
CA ILE A 179 0.69 11.03 18.24
C ILE A 179 -0.72 10.51 18.55
N TRP A 180 -0.85 9.37 19.19
CA TRP A 180 -2.14 8.80 19.58
C TRP A 180 -2.88 9.69 20.57
N LEU A 181 -2.19 10.19 21.62
CA LEU A 181 -2.77 11.12 22.58
C LEU A 181 -3.21 12.43 21.91
N ALA A 182 -2.38 13.00 21.04
CA ALA A 182 -2.75 14.19 20.26
C ALA A 182 -3.96 13.90 19.35
N SER A 183 -4.02 12.73 18.73
CA SER A 183 -5.12 12.30 17.88
C SER A 183 -6.45 12.19 18.63
N LEU A 184 -6.44 11.69 19.86
CA LEU A 184 -7.65 11.57 20.69
C LEU A 184 -8.28 12.94 20.99
N VAL A 185 -7.45 13.99 21.09
CA VAL A 185 -7.92 15.36 21.37
C VAL A 185 -8.32 16.12 20.11
N LEU A 186 -7.57 15.95 19.02
CA LEU A 186 -7.69 16.78 17.82
C LEU A 186 -8.69 16.26 16.78
N LEU A 187 -8.97 14.95 16.76
CA LEU A 187 -9.87 14.35 15.78
C LEU A 187 -11.32 14.30 16.25
N GLN A 188 -12.24 14.63 15.34
CA GLN A 188 -13.68 14.49 15.56
C GLN A 188 -14.08 13.00 15.64
N GLN A 189 -14.63 12.56 16.74
CA GLN A 189 -14.89 11.14 16.99
C GLN A 189 -15.93 10.50 16.06
N GLU A 190 -16.91 11.27 15.57
CA GLU A 190 -18.05 10.77 14.78
C GLU A 190 -17.85 10.86 13.26
N LEU A 191 -16.66 11.28 12.77
CA LEU A 191 -16.41 11.41 11.34
C LEU A 191 -16.59 10.04 10.63
N GLY A 192 -17.43 10.01 9.60
CA GLY A 192 -17.64 8.84 8.76
C GLY A 192 -18.46 7.70 9.37
N LYS A 193 -19.08 7.91 10.52
CA LYS A 193 -20.05 6.99 11.08
C LYS A 193 -21.31 7.02 10.22
N SER A 194 -21.72 5.84 9.72
CA SER A 194 -22.92 5.72 8.89
C SER A 194 -24.19 6.02 9.69
N LYS A 195 -25.13 6.75 9.08
CA LYS A 195 -26.44 7.04 9.67
C LYS A 195 -27.27 5.75 9.81
N ALA A 196 -27.28 4.92 8.79
CA ALA A 196 -27.84 3.58 8.86
C ALA A 196 -26.77 2.62 9.42
N LYS A 197 -27.10 1.89 10.50
CA LYS A 197 -26.17 0.87 11.03
C LYS A 197 -25.94 -0.21 9.96
N PRO A 198 -24.74 -0.34 9.37
CA PRO A 198 -24.50 -1.30 8.30
C PRO A 198 -24.68 -2.71 8.83
N LYS A 199 -25.33 -3.56 8.05
CA LYS A 199 -25.40 -5.01 8.32
C LYS A 199 -24.09 -5.66 7.87
N PHE A 200 -23.74 -6.78 8.47
CA PHE A 200 -22.53 -7.52 8.07
C PHE A 200 -22.61 -7.98 6.59
N THR A 201 -23.81 -8.26 6.10
CA THR A 201 -24.06 -8.60 4.69
C THR A 201 -23.71 -7.47 3.71
N ASP A 202 -23.74 -6.21 4.16
CA ASP A 202 -23.41 -5.05 3.31
C ASP A 202 -21.92 -4.97 2.94
N ILE A 203 -21.09 -5.78 3.59
CA ILE A 203 -19.64 -5.83 3.34
C ILE A 203 -19.33 -6.23 1.91
N LEU A 204 -20.08 -7.18 1.34
CA LEU A 204 -19.86 -7.72 -0.01
C LEU A 204 -20.77 -7.10 -1.07
N SER A 205 -21.84 -6.42 -0.69
CA SER A 205 -22.77 -5.79 -1.63
C SER A 205 -22.25 -4.45 -2.09
N LYS A 206 -21.77 -4.38 -3.35
CA LYS A 206 -21.16 -3.18 -3.92
C LYS A 206 -21.81 -2.77 -5.22
N SER A 207 -21.72 -1.47 -5.53
CA SER A 207 -22.14 -0.96 -6.82
C SER A 207 -21.25 -1.49 -7.96
N ARG A 208 -21.79 -1.53 -9.18
CA ARG A 208 -21.04 -1.97 -10.37
C ARG A 208 -19.69 -1.24 -10.55
N PRO A 209 -19.59 0.10 -10.43
CA PRO A 209 -18.30 0.78 -10.52
C PRO A 209 -17.28 0.33 -9.46
N ILE A 210 -17.72 0.12 -8.21
CA ILE A 210 -16.85 -0.36 -7.14
C ILE A 210 -16.34 -1.78 -7.44
N ASN A 211 -17.22 -2.68 -7.91
CA ASN A 211 -16.83 -4.05 -8.27
C ASN A 211 -15.83 -4.08 -9.42
N LEU A 212 -16.07 -3.32 -10.50
CA LEU A 212 -15.16 -3.24 -11.64
C LEU A 212 -13.80 -2.65 -11.23
N LEU A 213 -13.80 -1.55 -10.48
CA LEU A 213 -12.56 -0.94 -10.03
C LEU A 213 -11.78 -1.83 -9.06
N SER A 214 -12.48 -2.57 -8.21
CA SER A 214 -11.87 -3.55 -7.29
C SER A 214 -11.26 -4.74 -8.03
N GLY A 215 -11.95 -5.26 -9.06
CA GLY A 215 -11.41 -6.28 -9.96
C GLY A 215 -10.18 -5.80 -10.72
N ALA A 216 -10.24 -4.63 -11.34
CA ALA A 216 -9.09 -4.02 -12.02
C ALA A 216 -7.91 -3.81 -11.05
N ARG A 217 -8.18 -3.40 -9.81
CA ARG A 217 -7.15 -3.22 -8.78
C ARG A 217 -6.48 -4.52 -8.36
N LEU A 218 -7.24 -5.61 -8.24
CA LEU A 218 -6.71 -6.93 -7.93
C LEU A 218 -5.63 -7.33 -8.96
N PHE A 219 -5.98 -7.25 -10.24
CA PHE A 219 -5.05 -7.62 -11.32
C PHE A 219 -3.88 -6.66 -11.44
N LEU A 220 -4.12 -5.35 -11.32
CA LEU A 220 -3.05 -4.33 -11.39
C LEU A 220 -1.98 -4.54 -10.32
N PHE A 221 -2.37 -4.86 -9.09
CA PHE A 221 -1.42 -5.08 -8.00
C PHE A 221 -0.83 -6.47 -7.99
N GLY A 222 -1.57 -7.48 -8.42
CA GLY A 222 -1.04 -8.81 -8.69
C GLY A 222 0.05 -8.77 -9.76
N ALA A 223 -0.16 -8.01 -10.83
CA ALA A 223 0.80 -7.82 -11.91
C ALA A 223 2.15 -7.25 -11.46
N ARG A 224 2.15 -6.31 -10.51
CA ARG A 224 3.39 -5.80 -9.94
C ARG A 224 4.06 -6.85 -9.05
N ASP A 225 3.29 -7.46 -8.16
CA ASP A 225 3.86 -8.33 -7.12
C ASP A 225 4.35 -9.68 -7.69
N VAL A 226 3.88 -10.08 -8.89
CA VAL A 226 4.35 -11.30 -9.58
C VAL A 226 5.84 -11.27 -9.95
N TRP A 227 6.45 -10.10 -10.08
CA TRP A 227 7.90 -9.98 -10.31
C TRP A 227 8.63 -9.24 -9.17
N PHE A 228 7.93 -8.34 -8.42
CA PHE A 228 8.56 -7.41 -7.49
C PHE A 228 8.97 -8.05 -6.16
N VAL A 229 8.19 -8.99 -5.61
CA VAL A 229 8.33 -9.40 -4.21
C VAL A 229 9.39 -10.47 -4.02
N VAL A 230 9.47 -11.45 -4.92
CA VAL A 230 10.40 -12.58 -4.82
C VAL A 230 11.32 -12.62 -6.05
N ALA A 231 10.76 -12.61 -7.26
CA ALA A 231 11.52 -12.81 -8.48
C ALA A 231 12.62 -11.75 -8.68
N LEU A 232 12.29 -10.47 -8.52
CA LEU A 232 13.26 -9.39 -8.74
C LEU A 232 14.42 -9.40 -7.74
N PRO A 233 14.22 -9.43 -6.41
CA PRO A 233 15.33 -9.51 -5.47
C PRO A 233 16.27 -10.70 -5.73
N VAL A 234 15.69 -11.88 -6.02
CA VAL A 234 16.49 -13.08 -6.31
C VAL A 234 17.27 -12.90 -7.61
N TYR A 235 16.63 -12.39 -8.67
CA TYR A 235 17.28 -12.14 -9.96
C TYR A 235 18.44 -11.14 -9.85
N LEU A 236 18.23 -10.01 -9.14
CA LEU A 236 19.28 -9.01 -8.92
C LEU A 236 20.48 -9.60 -8.17
N HIS A 237 20.21 -10.44 -7.16
CA HIS A 237 21.27 -11.11 -6.41
C HIS A 237 21.99 -12.19 -7.24
N THR A 238 21.25 -13.08 -7.88
CA THR A 238 21.83 -14.27 -8.55
C THR A 238 22.41 -13.98 -9.93
N VAL A 239 21.79 -13.07 -10.71
CA VAL A 239 22.19 -12.78 -12.09
C VAL A 239 23.08 -11.54 -12.17
N PHE A 240 22.80 -10.49 -11.38
CA PHE A 240 23.64 -9.28 -11.37
C PHE A 240 24.77 -9.32 -10.33
N GLY A 241 24.74 -10.31 -9.41
CA GLY A 241 25.72 -10.41 -8.33
C GLY A 241 25.60 -9.30 -7.27
N TRP A 242 24.45 -8.62 -7.19
CA TRP A 242 24.22 -7.56 -6.22
C TRP A 242 24.16 -8.12 -4.81
N ASP A 243 24.80 -7.43 -3.86
CA ASP A 243 24.67 -7.75 -2.44
C ASP A 243 23.31 -7.31 -1.88
N PHE A 244 23.00 -7.72 -0.65
CA PHE A 244 21.71 -7.42 -0.01
C PHE A 244 21.47 -5.91 0.16
N TRP A 245 22.53 -5.11 0.33
CA TRP A 245 22.40 -3.66 0.49
C TRP A 245 22.08 -2.99 -0.85
N GLN A 246 22.70 -3.45 -1.94
CA GLN A 246 22.41 -2.98 -3.29
C GLN A 246 20.97 -3.32 -3.70
N VAL A 247 20.53 -4.56 -3.47
CA VAL A 247 19.15 -4.98 -3.73
C VAL A 247 18.17 -4.18 -2.88
N GLY A 248 18.40 -4.10 -1.56
CA GLY A 248 17.54 -3.35 -0.65
C GLY A 248 17.48 -1.85 -0.96
N GLY A 249 18.63 -1.25 -1.27
CA GLY A 249 18.76 0.16 -1.68
C GLY A 249 18.00 0.47 -2.97
N PHE A 250 18.11 -0.40 -3.98
CA PHE A 250 17.36 -0.27 -5.23
C PHE A 250 15.85 -0.37 -4.98
N MET A 251 15.39 -1.38 -4.24
CA MET A 251 13.97 -1.57 -3.92
C MET A 251 13.40 -0.39 -3.13
N ALA A 252 14.14 0.10 -2.12
CA ALA A 252 13.72 1.26 -1.33
C ALA A 252 13.65 2.53 -2.19
N SER A 253 14.66 2.79 -3.01
CA SER A 253 14.71 3.94 -3.92
C SER A 253 13.59 3.88 -4.95
N TRP A 254 13.28 2.68 -5.47
CA TRP A 254 12.15 2.47 -6.37
C TRP A 254 10.82 2.83 -5.71
N VAL A 255 10.60 2.40 -4.44
CA VAL A 255 9.37 2.73 -3.69
C VAL A 255 9.27 4.22 -3.38
N ILE A 256 10.40 4.89 -3.07
CA ILE A 256 10.45 6.34 -2.87
C ILE A 256 10.08 7.07 -4.15
N GLY A 257 10.73 6.74 -5.28
CA GLY A 257 10.44 7.32 -6.59
C GLY A 257 8.99 7.12 -7.02
N TYR A 258 8.49 5.89 -6.85
CA TYR A 258 7.08 5.56 -7.05
C TYR A 258 6.15 6.47 -6.24
N GLY A 259 6.44 6.73 -4.96
CA GLY A 259 5.64 7.61 -4.11
C GLY A 259 5.67 9.08 -4.58
N ILE A 260 6.82 9.57 -5.02
CA ILE A 260 6.97 10.93 -5.58
C ILE A 260 6.12 11.08 -6.84
N VAL A 261 6.27 10.18 -7.81
CA VAL A 261 5.49 10.21 -9.06
C VAL A 261 4.00 10.10 -8.77
N GLN A 262 3.60 9.27 -7.82
CA GLN A 262 2.21 9.10 -7.41
C GLN A 262 1.61 10.40 -6.85
N THR A 263 2.38 11.19 -6.11
CA THR A 263 1.98 12.51 -5.61
C THR A 263 1.79 13.50 -6.75
N LEU A 264 2.62 13.42 -7.79
CA LEU A 264 2.59 14.30 -8.96
C LEU A 264 1.57 13.88 -10.03
N ALA A 265 1.00 12.68 -9.92
CA ALA A 265 0.10 12.11 -10.93
C ALA A 265 -1.05 13.06 -11.36
N PRO A 266 -1.72 13.85 -10.47
CA PRO A 266 -2.75 14.78 -10.90
C PRO A 266 -2.28 15.87 -11.87
N ARG A 267 -0.98 16.25 -11.80
CA ARG A 267 -0.40 17.22 -12.75
C ARG A 267 -0.19 16.62 -14.13
N ILE A 268 -0.05 15.29 -14.21
CA ILE A 268 0.20 14.54 -15.46
C ILE A 268 -1.13 14.16 -16.11
N THR A 269 -2.11 13.73 -15.31
CA THR A 269 -3.39 13.16 -15.79
C THR A 269 -4.53 14.19 -15.86
N GLY A 270 -4.31 15.38 -15.30
CA GLY A 270 -5.34 16.40 -15.12
C GLY A 270 -6.23 16.15 -13.90
N ASP A 271 -6.98 17.17 -13.52
CA ASP A 271 -7.76 17.21 -12.27
C ASP A 271 -9.05 16.34 -12.31
N GLN A 272 -9.48 15.89 -13.48
CA GLN A 272 -10.72 15.11 -13.67
C GLN A 272 -10.41 13.77 -14.34
N ALA A 273 -9.78 12.88 -13.59
CA ALA A 273 -9.51 11.54 -14.06
C ALA A 273 -10.80 10.68 -14.08
N GLY A 274 -11.01 9.93 -15.16
CA GLY A 274 -12.17 9.07 -15.36
C GLY A 274 -11.80 7.75 -16.03
N ARG A 275 -12.76 7.14 -16.74
CA ARG A 275 -12.60 5.87 -17.46
C ARG A 275 -11.45 5.93 -18.46
N LEU A 276 -11.46 6.91 -19.37
CA LEU A 276 -10.48 6.99 -20.46
C LEU A 276 -9.04 7.08 -19.95
N PRO A 277 -8.66 7.99 -19.03
CA PRO A 277 -7.34 7.97 -18.43
C PRO A 277 -6.99 6.63 -17.74
N ALA A 278 -7.93 5.99 -17.03
CA ALA A 278 -7.68 4.72 -16.36
C ALA A 278 -7.33 3.60 -17.37
N VAL A 279 -8.08 3.51 -18.47
CA VAL A 279 -7.82 2.54 -19.55
C VAL A 279 -6.50 2.84 -20.27
N PHE A 280 -6.28 4.10 -20.67
CA PHE A 280 -5.10 4.52 -21.43
C PHE A 280 -3.80 4.22 -20.64
N TRP A 281 -3.72 4.67 -19.40
CA TRP A 281 -2.51 4.47 -18.58
C TRP A 281 -2.28 3.00 -18.23
N ALA A 282 -3.34 2.20 -18.07
CA ALA A 282 -3.21 0.76 -17.85
C ALA A 282 -2.76 0.04 -19.13
N ALA A 283 -3.30 0.38 -20.29
CA ALA A 283 -2.86 -0.19 -21.56
C ALA A 283 -1.38 0.14 -21.85
N LEU A 284 -0.97 1.40 -21.63
CA LEU A 284 0.41 1.82 -21.78
C LEU A 284 1.34 1.06 -20.81
N LEU A 285 0.90 0.87 -19.57
CA LEU A 285 1.66 0.11 -18.58
C LEU A 285 1.83 -1.37 -18.98
N ALA A 286 0.82 -1.98 -19.61
CA ALA A 286 0.89 -3.40 -20.02
C ALA A 286 2.01 -3.66 -21.05
N VAL A 287 2.34 -2.68 -21.88
CA VAL A 287 3.42 -2.78 -22.88
C VAL A 287 4.79 -2.89 -22.20
N VAL A 288 5.01 -2.28 -21.05
CA VAL A 288 6.34 -2.19 -20.44
C VAL A 288 6.91 -3.55 -20.02
N PRO A 289 6.22 -4.37 -19.20
CA PRO A 289 6.76 -5.68 -18.83
C PRO A 289 6.92 -6.62 -20.04
N ALA A 290 6.03 -6.53 -21.04
CA ALA A 290 6.19 -7.25 -22.30
C ALA A 290 7.46 -6.82 -23.07
N ALA A 291 7.74 -5.50 -23.12
CA ALA A 291 8.93 -4.96 -23.75
C ALA A 291 10.21 -5.38 -23.01
N ILE A 292 10.20 -5.41 -21.67
CA ILE A 292 11.32 -5.91 -20.87
C ILE A 292 11.57 -7.39 -21.18
N ALA A 293 10.54 -8.23 -21.15
CA ALA A 293 10.64 -9.65 -21.43
C ALA A 293 11.17 -9.91 -22.87
N LEU A 294 10.65 -9.17 -23.84
CA LEU A 294 11.12 -9.25 -25.23
C LEU A 294 12.58 -8.80 -25.35
N GLY A 295 12.97 -7.72 -24.65
CA GLY A 295 14.35 -7.25 -24.63
C GLY A 295 15.32 -8.30 -24.09
N LEU A 296 14.95 -9.00 -23.03
CA LEU A 296 15.76 -10.11 -22.47
C LEU A 296 15.91 -11.26 -23.47
N ILE A 297 14.84 -11.64 -24.17
CA ILE A 297 14.85 -12.72 -25.18
C ILE A 297 15.68 -12.33 -26.41
N THR A 298 15.65 -11.05 -26.82
CA THR A 298 16.37 -10.55 -28.02
C THR A 298 17.81 -10.15 -27.76
N GLY A 299 18.32 -10.37 -26.54
CA GLY A 299 19.72 -10.16 -26.18
C GLY A 299 20.09 -8.72 -25.80
N VAL A 300 19.12 -7.88 -25.45
CA VAL A 300 19.40 -6.59 -24.80
C VAL A 300 20.08 -6.85 -23.46
N SER A 301 21.07 -6.00 -23.11
CA SER A 301 21.75 -6.13 -21.81
C SER A 301 20.73 -6.26 -20.67
N PRO A 302 20.79 -7.33 -19.86
CA PRO A 302 19.84 -7.55 -18.79
C PRO A 302 19.74 -6.39 -17.78
N GLN A 303 20.87 -5.70 -17.51
CA GLN A 303 20.89 -4.53 -16.64
C GLN A 303 20.05 -3.39 -17.22
N VAL A 304 20.22 -3.08 -18.51
CA VAL A 304 19.47 -2.02 -19.19
C VAL A 304 17.99 -2.38 -19.28
N ALA A 305 17.66 -3.59 -19.72
CA ALA A 305 16.29 -4.05 -19.89
C ALA A 305 15.53 -4.06 -18.55
N VAL A 306 16.10 -4.69 -17.51
CA VAL A 306 15.44 -4.86 -16.22
C VAL A 306 15.45 -3.55 -15.43
N VAL A 307 16.61 -2.95 -15.19
CA VAL A 307 16.68 -1.73 -14.35
C VAL A 307 15.96 -0.57 -15.03
N GLY A 308 16.28 -0.27 -16.30
CA GLY A 308 15.65 0.81 -17.05
C GLY A 308 14.16 0.60 -17.25
N GLY A 309 13.78 -0.62 -17.67
CA GLY A 309 12.37 -0.96 -17.87
C GLY A 309 11.54 -0.93 -16.59
N LEU A 310 12.09 -1.39 -15.46
CA LEU A 310 11.37 -1.36 -14.18
C LEU A 310 11.29 0.04 -13.57
N LEU A 311 12.21 0.94 -13.85
CA LEU A 311 12.06 2.36 -13.52
C LEU A 311 10.91 2.99 -14.30
N LEU A 312 10.82 2.72 -15.61
CA LEU A 312 9.69 3.17 -16.44
C LEU A 312 8.37 2.55 -15.96
N PHE A 313 8.37 1.24 -15.65
CA PHE A 313 7.22 0.58 -15.04
C PHE A 313 6.79 1.30 -13.76
N GLY A 314 7.73 1.67 -12.89
CA GLY A 314 7.47 2.37 -11.64
C GLY A 314 6.74 3.69 -11.84
N VAL A 315 7.12 4.47 -12.84
CA VAL A 315 6.47 5.74 -13.19
C VAL A 315 5.03 5.50 -13.66
N LEU A 316 4.81 4.63 -14.64
CA LEU A 316 3.49 4.35 -15.18
C LEU A 316 2.56 3.66 -14.17
N PHE A 317 3.11 2.76 -13.37
CA PHE A 317 2.37 2.10 -12.29
C PHE A 317 1.96 3.09 -11.18
N ALA A 318 2.81 4.08 -10.88
CA ALA A 318 2.50 5.14 -9.91
C ALA A 318 1.29 5.97 -10.37
N ILE A 319 1.26 6.34 -11.64
CA ILE A 319 0.14 7.09 -12.25
C ILE A 319 -1.15 6.25 -12.17
N ASN A 320 -1.11 4.98 -12.63
CA ASN A 320 -2.26 4.07 -12.53
C ASN A 320 -2.76 3.90 -11.11
N SER A 321 -1.85 3.70 -10.16
CA SER A 321 -2.21 3.53 -8.75
C SER A 321 -2.81 4.78 -8.13
N SER A 322 -2.37 5.97 -8.56
CA SER A 322 -2.95 7.25 -8.14
C SER A 322 -4.37 7.43 -8.68
N LEU A 323 -4.56 7.18 -9.98
CA LEU A 323 -5.87 7.19 -10.64
C LEU A 323 -6.87 6.26 -9.94
N HIS A 324 -6.50 5.01 -9.73
CA HIS A 324 -7.35 4.04 -9.04
C HIS A 324 -7.66 4.45 -7.59
N SER A 325 -6.69 5.05 -6.89
CA SER A 325 -6.89 5.53 -5.52
C SER A 325 -7.84 6.73 -5.45
N TYR A 326 -7.85 7.58 -6.46
CA TYR A 326 -8.81 8.64 -6.61
C TYR A 326 -10.19 8.10 -6.98
N LEU A 327 -10.28 7.23 -7.99
CA LEU A 327 -11.55 6.70 -8.50
C LEU A 327 -12.35 5.96 -7.43
N ILE A 328 -11.70 5.14 -6.57
CA ILE A 328 -12.43 4.45 -5.49
C ILE A 328 -13.07 5.45 -4.52
N VAL A 329 -12.32 6.46 -4.09
CA VAL A 329 -12.83 7.48 -3.17
C VAL A 329 -13.93 8.30 -3.83
N SER A 330 -13.79 8.55 -5.11
CA SER A 330 -14.72 9.31 -5.94
C SER A 330 -16.04 8.56 -6.19
N TYR A 331 -16.02 7.25 -6.47
CA TYR A 331 -17.21 6.43 -6.69
C TYR A 331 -17.89 5.99 -5.38
N ALA A 332 -17.17 6.00 -4.26
CA ALA A 332 -17.71 5.62 -2.97
C ALA A 332 -18.85 6.53 -2.53
N ARG A 333 -19.87 5.94 -1.93
CA ARG A 333 -21.02 6.67 -1.37
C ARG A 333 -20.59 7.45 -0.14
N GLY A 334 -21.12 8.65 0.08
CA GLY A 334 -20.82 9.47 1.26
C GLY A 334 -21.21 8.74 2.56
N ASP A 335 -22.38 8.12 2.61
CA ASP A 335 -22.77 7.25 3.73
C ASP A 335 -22.19 5.84 3.53
N GLY A 336 -21.38 5.39 4.50
CA GLY A 336 -20.71 4.09 4.42
C GLY A 336 -19.49 4.04 3.48
N VAL A 337 -18.85 5.17 3.20
CA VAL A 337 -17.65 5.26 2.33
C VAL A 337 -16.57 4.23 2.68
N SER A 338 -16.39 3.93 3.96
CA SER A 338 -15.40 2.96 4.43
C SER A 338 -15.70 1.53 4.00
N LEU A 339 -16.96 1.16 3.80
CA LEU A 339 -17.36 -0.15 3.27
C LEU A 339 -16.86 -0.35 1.82
N ASP A 340 -17.05 0.67 0.98
CA ASP A 340 -16.63 0.64 -0.43
C ASP A 340 -15.10 0.64 -0.53
N VAL A 341 -14.44 1.53 0.22
CA VAL A 341 -12.98 1.64 0.29
C VAL A 341 -12.36 0.37 0.88
N GLY A 342 -12.97 -0.21 1.92
CA GLY A 342 -12.52 -1.45 2.54
C GLY A 342 -12.56 -2.63 1.58
N PHE A 343 -13.67 -2.81 0.84
CA PHE A 343 -13.81 -3.85 -0.19
C PHE A 343 -12.76 -3.72 -1.30
N TYR A 344 -12.54 -2.51 -1.79
CA TYR A 344 -11.52 -2.23 -2.79
C TYR A 344 -10.10 -2.57 -2.28
N TYR A 345 -9.77 -2.23 -1.02
CA TYR A 345 -8.45 -2.55 -0.48
C TYR A 345 -8.30 -4.03 -0.08
N MET A 346 -9.39 -4.73 0.22
CA MET A 346 -9.40 -6.19 0.32
C MET A 346 -9.00 -6.82 -1.02
N SER A 347 -9.61 -6.39 -2.13
CA SER A 347 -9.24 -6.85 -3.48
C SER A 347 -7.79 -6.52 -3.83
N ASN A 348 -7.30 -5.32 -3.45
CA ASN A 348 -5.89 -4.97 -3.60
C ASN A 348 -4.95 -5.91 -2.82
N ALA A 349 -5.32 -6.26 -1.59
CA ALA A 349 -4.51 -7.17 -0.76
C ALA A 349 -4.55 -8.60 -1.30
N ALA A 350 -5.70 -9.07 -1.78
CA ALA A 350 -5.85 -10.37 -2.43
C ALA A 350 -5.01 -10.46 -3.72
N GLY A 351 -5.00 -9.41 -4.54
CA GLY A 351 -4.16 -9.33 -5.74
C GLY A 351 -2.68 -9.40 -5.40
N ARG A 352 -2.24 -8.69 -4.35
CA ARG A 352 -0.86 -8.73 -3.88
C ARG A 352 -0.46 -10.11 -3.36
N LEU A 353 -1.31 -10.76 -2.57
CA LEU A 353 -1.07 -12.11 -2.07
C LEU A 353 -0.94 -13.11 -3.23
N LEU A 354 -1.87 -13.06 -4.19
CA LEU A 354 -1.81 -13.88 -5.40
C LEU A 354 -0.52 -13.61 -6.19
N GLY A 355 -0.18 -12.34 -6.43
CA GLY A 355 1.05 -11.95 -7.13
C GLY A 355 2.31 -12.46 -6.43
N THR A 356 2.36 -12.38 -5.09
CA THR A 356 3.51 -12.89 -4.32
C THR A 356 3.68 -14.40 -4.45
N VAL A 357 2.58 -15.17 -4.36
CA VAL A 357 2.61 -16.64 -4.56
C VAL A 357 3.07 -16.98 -5.97
N LEU A 358 2.50 -16.32 -6.98
CA LEU A 358 2.88 -16.50 -8.37
C LEU A 358 4.33 -16.08 -8.64
N SER A 359 4.83 -15.03 -7.95
CA SER A 359 6.22 -14.58 -8.06
C SER A 359 7.22 -15.70 -7.74
N GLY A 360 7.01 -16.38 -6.60
CA GLY A 360 7.87 -17.49 -6.21
C GLY A 360 7.78 -18.68 -7.17
N TRP A 361 6.55 -19.12 -7.46
CA TRP A 361 6.32 -20.30 -8.28
C TRP A 361 6.73 -20.12 -9.76
N VAL A 362 6.26 -19.04 -10.40
CA VAL A 362 6.54 -18.79 -11.82
C VAL A 362 8.03 -18.51 -12.03
N TYR A 363 8.66 -17.77 -11.14
CA TYR A 363 10.09 -17.49 -11.24
C TYR A 363 10.93 -18.77 -11.10
N GLN A 364 10.59 -19.63 -10.14
CA GLN A 364 11.32 -20.88 -9.91
C GLN A 364 11.24 -21.83 -11.08
N VAL A 365 10.10 -21.88 -11.80
CA VAL A 365 9.86 -22.85 -12.89
C VAL A 365 10.23 -22.27 -14.26
N TYR A 366 9.98 -20.98 -14.49
CA TYR A 366 10.02 -20.37 -15.83
C TYR A 366 10.88 -19.10 -15.92
N GLY A 367 11.45 -18.62 -14.80
CA GLY A 367 12.31 -17.43 -14.78
C GLY A 367 11.58 -16.10 -14.77
N LEU A 368 12.37 -15.01 -14.86
CA LEU A 368 11.87 -13.62 -14.76
C LEU A 368 11.02 -13.22 -15.97
N GLU A 369 11.37 -13.69 -17.16
CA GLU A 369 10.65 -13.40 -18.41
C GLU A 369 9.19 -13.85 -18.34
N ALA A 370 8.93 -15.03 -17.79
CA ALA A 370 7.57 -15.53 -17.61
C ALA A 370 6.79 -14.69 -16.58
N CYS A 371 7.43 -14.26 -15.50
CA CYS A 371 6.83 -13.32 -14.55
C CYS A 371 6.43 -11.99 -15.22
N LEU A 372 7.26 -11.48 -16.13
CA LEU A 372 7.00 -10.24 -16.86
C LEU A 372 5.87 -10.40 -17.89
N TRP A 373 5.83 -11.52 -18.64
CA TRP A 373 4.70 -11.82 -19.53
C TRP A 373 3.39 -11.97 -18.78
N LEU A 374 3.40 -12.65 -17.64
CA LEU A 374 2.22 -12.77 -16.76
C LEU A 374 1.80 -11.39 -16.22
N SER A 375 2.76 -10.54 -15.85
CA SER A 375 2.51 -9.15 -15.46
C SER A 375 1.80 -8.37 -16.56
N ALA A 376 2.29 -8.46 -17.79
CA ALA A 376 1.65 -7.80 -18.95
C ALA A 376 0.21 -8.26 -19.15
N ALA A 377 -0.04 -9.58 -19.08
CA ALA A 377 -1.38 -10.16 -19.22
C ALA A 377 -2.33 -9.69 -18.12
N LEU A 378 -1.90 -9.67 -16.86
CA LEU A 378 -2.71 -9.19 -15.73
C LEU A 378 -3.03 -7.70 -15.85
N ILE A 379 -2.08 -6.86 -16.32
CA ILE A 379 -2.35 -5.43 -16.54
C ILE A 379 -3.31 -5.23 -17.73
N ALA A 380 -3.15 -5.98 -18.80
CA ALA A 380 -4.09 -5.94 -19.93
C ALA A 380 -5.50 -6.31 -19.50
N LEU A 381 -5.65 -7.32 -18.62
CA LEU A 381 -6.94 -7.68 -18.02
C LEU A 381 -7.48 -6.55 -17.12
N ALA A 382 -6.63 -5.88 -16.33
CA ALA A 382 -7.04 -4.72 -15.55
C ALA A 382 -7.53 -3.57 -16.45
N ALA A 383 -6.84 -3.30 -17.56
CA ALA A 383 -7.26 -2.31 -18.56
C ALA A 383 -8.61 -2.67 -19.19
N LEU A 384 -8.81 -3.93 -19.56
CA LEU A 384 -10.06 -4.43 -20.13
C LEU A 384 -11.22 -4.26 -19.14
N ILE A 385 -11.04 -4.63 -17.87
CA ILE A 385 -12.06 -4.43 -16.83
C ILE A 385 -12.38 -2.94 -16.66
N ALA A 386 -11.36 -2.07 -16.73
CA ALA A 386 -11.53 -0.62 -16.59
C ALA A 386 -12.39 -0.01 -17.72
N THR A 387 -12.51 -0.63 -18.90
CA THR A 387 -13.41 -0.16 -19.97
C THR A 387 -14.87 -0.16 -19.55
N GLY A 388 -15.25 -1.02 -18.60
CA GLY A 388 -16.61 -1.08 -18.05
C GLY A 388 -16.94 0.00 -17.01
N LEU A 389 -15.97 0.84 -16.61
CA LEU A 389 -16.21 1.93 -15.67
C LEU A 389 -17.14 2.97 -16.28
N PRO A 390 -18.00 3.65 -15.49
CA PRO A 390 -18.87 4.68 -15.99
C PRO A 390 -18.06 5.90 -16.47
N GLU A 391 -18.50 6.52 -17.55
CA GLU A 391 -18.02 7.85 -17.92
C GLU A 391 -18.51 8.88 -16.90
N ARG A 392 -17.60 9.70 -16.44
CA ARG A 392 -18.00 10.89 -15.69
C ARG A 392 -18.44 11.96 -16.69
N ARG A 393 -19.70 12.35 -16.63
CA ARG A 393 -20.11 13.58 -17.27
C ARG A 393 -19.44 14.75 -16.53
N PRO A 394 -18.84 15.72 -17.25
CA PRO A 394 -18.47 16.97 -16.62
C PRO A 394 -19.69 17.49 -15.87
N VAL A 395 -19.55 17.88 -14.62
CA VAL A 395 -20.58 18.69 -13.96
C VAL A 395 -20.62 19.96 -14.79
N SER A 396 -21.69 20.13 -15.56
CA SER A 396 -21.95 21.38 -16.27
C SER A 396 -21.91 22.50 -15.25
N ALA A 397 -21.02 23.47 -15.47
CA ALA A 397 -20.84 24.66 -14.66
C ALA A 397 -22.14 25.48 -14.58
#